data_2f2ef8d26994e556f390259e1842a289
#
_entry.id   2f2ef8d26994e556f390259e1842a289
#
_cell.length_a   1.000
_cell.length_b   1.000
_cell.length_c   1.000
_cell.angle_alpha   90.00
_cell.angle_beta   90.00
_cell.angle_gamma   90.00
#
_symmetry.space_group_name_H-M   'P 1'
#
loop_
_entity.id
_entity.type
_entity.pdbx_description
1 polymer ?
#
loop_
_entity_poly.entity_id
_entity_poly.type
_entity_poly.pdbx_seq_one_letter_code
_entity_poly.pdbx_strand_id
1 'polypeptide(L)'
;MTVSKIEVVADHLVRARRDNTLADAAPLAEALADAADAYAVQERVALELGWFGAAPPRYWKSGGASRDAVLTHAPLPPVGVWTSPARSGTWPFHLRGIEAEVALRLARDVDAALAATLDADSARTLIDAMAVSIELVDSRWREALEAPALCKLADLQSHGALVLGDWRAFEARDWRAQSCRVRIGAQAAVERRGTHSLGDPAFMLPAWLRHATRQGATLVAGTVVTTGTWVGILQAAEGDLVTAEFPGIGQASVQL
;
A
#
# COMPACT_ATOMS: atom_id res chain seq x y z
N MET A 1 -10.07 32.36 -12.45
CA MET A 1 -10.45 30.93 -12.36
C MET A 1 -10.22 30.49 -10.92
N THR A 2 -11.23 29.99 -10.24
CA THR A 2 -11.10 29.49 -8.87
C THR A 2 -10.41 28.12 -8.96
N VAL A 3 -9.24 27.98 -8.34
CA VAL A 3 -8.52 26.68 -8.25
C VAL A 3 -9.39 25.72 -7.46
N SER A 4 -9.56 24.48 -7.91
CA SER A 4 -10.35 23.49 -7.20
C SER A 4 -9.65 23.07 -5.90
N LYS A 5 -10.42 22.68 -4.88
CA LYS A 5 -9.86 22.21 -3.61
C LYS A 5 -8.96 20.96 -3.82
N ILE A 6 -9.32 20.09 -4.75
CA ILE A 6 -8.53 18.91 -5.15
C ILE A 6 -7.16 19.34 -5.71
N GLU A 7 -7.15 20.34 -6.60
CA GLU A 7 -5.89 20.87 -7.16
C GLU A 7 -4.99 21.46 -6.08
N VAL A 8 -5.56 22.19 -5.12
CA VAL A 8 -4.78 22.75 -3.99
C VAL A 8 -4.08 21.65 -3.20
N VAL A 9 -4.81 20.59 -2.80
CA VAL A 9 -4.22 19.48 -2.04
C VAL A 9 -3.19 18.73 -2.87
N ALA A 10 -3.47 18.46 -4.15
CA ALA A 10 -2.55 17.79 -5.06
C ALA A 10 -1.24 18.59 -5.23
N ASP A 11 -1.32 19.91 -5.41
CA ASP A 11 -0.14 20.77 -5.55
C ASP A 11 0.77 20.73 -4.32
N HIS A 12 0.19 20.68 -3.10
CA HIS A 12 0.98 20.53 -1.87
C HIS A 12 1.73 19.20 -1.85
N LEU A 13 1.06 18.10 -2.19
CA LEU A 13 1.68 16.76 -2.23
C LEU A 13 2.73 16.65 -3.36
N VAL A 14 2.46 17.22 -4.53
CA VAL A 14 3.42 17.24 -5.65
C VAL A 14 4.70 17.97 -5.25
N ARG A 15 4.58 19.16 -4.64
CA ARG A 15 5.75 19.92 -4.16
C ARG A 15 6.48 19.16 -3.07
N ALA A 16 5.76 18.65 -2.05
CA ALA A 16 6.35 17.87 -0.97
C ALA A 16 7.19 16.69 -1.50
N ARG A 17 6.68 15.98 -2.52
CA ARG A 17 7.41 14.85 -3.15
C ARG A 17 8.58 15.28 -4.04
N ARG A 18 8.46 16.38 -4.80
CA ARG A 18 9.54 16.88 -5.66
C ARG A 18 10.70 17.44 -4.84
N ASP A 19 10.38 18.21 -3.80
CA ASP A 19 11.34 18.98 -3.02
C ASP A 19 11.81 18.23 -1.76
N ASN A 20 11.27 17.02 -1.52
CA ASN A 20 11.47 16.25 -0.29
C ASN A 20 11.21 17.09 0.96
N THR A 21 10.05 17.72 1.03
CA THR A 21 9.61 18.56 2.14
C THR A 21 8.29 18.09 2.73
N LEU A 22 7.89 18.66 3.86
CA LEU A 22 6.60 18.37 4.47
C LEU A 22 5.62 19.52 4.21
N ALA A 23 4.38 19.17 3.90
CA ALA A 23 3.25 20.09 3.83
C ALA A 23 2.41 20.02 5.10
N ASP A 24 1.65 21.07 5.42
CA ASP A 24 0.74 21.10 6.56
C ASP A 24 -0.63 20.58 6.12
N ALA A 25 -1.14 19.52 6.74
CA ALA A 25 -2.45 18.93 6.44
C ALA A 25 -3.59 19.71 7.14
N ALA A 26 -3.34 20.30 8.29
CA ALA A 26 -4.39 20.96 9.09
C ALA A 26 -5.19 22.03 8.32
N PRO A 27 -4.58 22.96 7.54
CA PRO A 27 -5.31 23.93 6.75
C PRO A 27 -6.13 23.32 5.61
N LEU A 28 -5.82 22.06 5.23
CA LEU A 28 -6.42 21.35 4.10
C LEU A 28 -7.44 20.29 4.56
N ALA A 29 -7.65 20.13 5.87
CA ALA A 29 -8.51 19.10 6.44
C ALA A 29 -9.95 19.13 5.88
N GLU A 30 -10.48 20.34 5.64
CA GLU A 30 -11.84 20.56 5.10
C GLU A 30 -11.86 20.72 3.56
N ALA A 31 -10.71 20.56 2.90
CA ALA A 31 -10.65 20.68 1.45
C ALA A 31 -11.22 19.45 0.75
N LEU A 32 -11.12 18.28 1.37
CA LEU A 32 -11.63 17.01 0.86
C LEU A 32 -12.92 16.64 1.59
N ALA A 33 -13.99 16.40 0.83
CA ALA A 33 -15.30 16.09 1.40
C ALA A 33 -15.45 14.58 1.70
N ASP A 34 -14.85 13.74 0.86
CA ASP A 34 -14.97 12.29 0.95
C ASP A 34 -13.77 11.55 0.30
N ALA A 35 -13.85 10.22 0.27
CA ALA A 35 -12.81 9.39 -0.32
C ALA A 35 -12.66 9.60 -1.84
N ALA A 36 -13.72 9.99 -2.56
CA ALA A 36 -13.63 10.25 -4.00
C ALA A 36 -12.72 11.44 -4.29
N ASP A 37 -12.81 12.50 -3.49
CA ASP A 37 -11.89 13.65 -3.56
C ASP A 37 -10.45 13.23 -3.31
N ALA A 38 -10.21 12.40 -2.27
CA ALA A 38 -8.87 11.92 -1.95
C ALA A 38 -8.29 11.05 -3.09
N TYR A 39 -9.10 10.21 -3.74
CA TYR A 39 -8.68 9.46 -4.92
C TYR A 39 -8.41 10.35 -6.13
N ALA A 40 -9.19 11.40 -6.33
CA ALA A 40 -8.92 12.38 -7.39
C ALA A 40 -7.59 13.10 -7.16
N VAL A 41 -7.23 13.39 -5.89
CA VAL A 41 -5.90 13.90 -5.54
C VAL A 41 -4.81 12.89 -5.89
N GLN A 42 -4.96 11.60 -5.54
CA GLN A 42 -3.99 10.56 -5.91
C GLN A 42 -3.75 10.53 -7.42
N GLU A 43 -4.83 10.56 -8.22
CA GLU A 43 -4.77 10.55 -9.68
C GLU A 43 -4.04 11.79 -10.23
N ARG A 44 -4.36 12.97 -9.68
CA ARG A 44 -3.70 14.22 -10.07
C ARG A 44 -2.21 14.21 -9.72
N VAL A 45 -1.83 13.78 -8.52
CA VAL A 45 -0.43 13.64 -8.10
C VAL A 45 0.32 12.65 -9.00
N ALA A 46 -0.28 11.50 -9.29
CA ALA A 46 0.31 10.49 -10.17
C ALA A 46 0.55 11.02 -11.59
N LEU A 47 -0.40 11.77 -12.13
CA LEU A 47 -0.28 12.41 -13.44
C LEU A 47 0.84 13.46 -13.46
N GLU A 48 0.88 14.37 -12.51
CA GLU A 48 1.87 15.45 -12.42
C GLU A 48 3.30 14.94 -12.20
N LEU A 49 3.44 13.81 -11.49
CA LEU A 49 4.73 13.16 -11.24
C LEU A 49 5.09 12.09 -12.29
N GLY A 50 4.18 11.82 -13.24
CA GLY A 50 4.44 10.91 -14.36
C GLY A 50 4.64 9.45 -13.93
N TRP A 51 4.01 8.99 -12.82
CA TRP A 51 4.33 7.70 -12.22
C TRP A 51 4.01 6.49 -13.08
N PHE A 52 2.94 6.54 -13.87
CA PHE A 52 2.45 5.35 -14.59
C PHE A 52 2.48 5.49 -16.11
N GLY A 53 2.71 6.72 -16.63
CA GLY A 53 2.60 6.98 -18.07
C GLY A 53 1.21 6.62 -18.60
N ALA A 54 1.15 5.90 -19.72
CA ALA A 54 -0.10 5.43 -20.32
C ALA A 54 -0.55 4.03 -19.81
N ALA A 55 0.27 3.36 -19.01
CA ALA A 55 -0.04 2.02 -18.51
C ALA A 55 -0.83 2.08 -17.20
N PRO A 56 -1.72 1.10 -16.92
CA PRO A 56 -2.35 1.00 -15.63
C PRO A 56 -1.32 0.70 -14.53
N PRO A 57 -1.56 1.16 -13.27
CA PRO A 57 -0.68 0.85 -12.15
C PRO A 57 -0.51 -0.66 -11.94
N ARG A 58 0.74 -1.09 -11.74
CA ARG A 58 1.10 -2.49 -11.53
C ARG A 58 1.21 -2.89 -10.06
N TYR A 59 1.33 -1.92 -9.17
CA TYR A 59 1.48 -2.14 -7.75
C TYR A 59 0.43 -1.33 -6.99
N TRP A 60 -0.16 -1.96 -5.99
CA TRP A 60 -1.25 -1.40 -5.21
C TRP A 60 -1.09 -1.75 -3.74
N LYS A 61 -1.68 -0.94 -2.88
CA LYS A 61 -2.02 -1.33 -1.52
C LYS A 61 -3.53 -1.26 -1.33
N SER A 62 -4.05 -2.16 -0.52
CA SER A 62 -5.48 -2.20 -0.20
C SER A 62 -5.70 -2.80 1.17
N GLY A 63 -6.54 -2.17 1.98
CA GLY A 63 -6.84 -2.66 3.31
C GLY A 63 -7.84 -1.78 4.05
N GLY A 64 -8.04 -2.10 5.31
CA GLY A 64 -8.94 -1.39 6.23
C GLY A 64 -8.73 -1.86 7.66
N ALA A 65 -9.26 -1.11 8.62
CA ALA A 65 -9.11 -1.39 10.05
C ALA A 65 -9.85 -2.66 10.50
N SER A 66 -10.92 -3.03 9.80
CA SER A 66 -11.73 -4.24 10.03
C SER A 66 -12.54 -4.59 8.78
N ARG A 67 -13.23 -5.74 8.81
CA ARG A 67 -14.13 -6.14 7.72
C ARG A 67 -15.36 -5.24 7.55
N ASP A 68 -15.75 -4.55 8.60
CA ASP A 68 -16.90 -3.62 8.61
C ASP A 68 -16.49 -2.19 8.25
N ALA A 69 -15.17 -1.91 8.20
CA ALA A 69 -14.66 -0.61 7.81
C ALA A 69 -14.67 -0.44 6.28
N VAL A 70 -14.73 0.81 5.83
CA VAL A 70 -14.54 1.15 4.43
C VAL A 70 -13.09 0.79 4.04
N LEU A 71 -12.95 -0.08 3.05
CA LEU A 71 -11.64 -0.43 2.50
C LEU A 71 -11.12 0.72 1.63
N THR A 72 -9.85 1.01 1.78
CA THR A 72 -9.16 2.05 1.02
C THR A 72 -8.05 1.45 0.16
N HIS A 73 -7.71 2.15 -0.92
CA HIS A 73 -6.81 1.65 -1.95
C HIS A 73 -5.86 2.76 -2.40
N ALA A 74 -4.67 2.41 -2.82
CA ALA A 74 -3.76 3.34 -3.47
C ALA A 74 -2.89 2.63 -4.51
N PRO A 75 -2.72 3.23 -5.70
CA PRO A 75 -1.71 2.79 -6.66
C PRO A 75 -0.33 3.23 -6.19
N LEU A 76 0.67 2.35 -6.29
CA LEU A 76 2.01 2.61 -5.79
C LEU A 76 2.97 2.95 -6.94
N PRO A 77 3.79 4.03 -6.80
CA PRO A 77 4.80 4.39 -7.79
C PRO A 77 5.82 3.26 -7.98
N PRO A 78 6.06 2.78 -9.21
CA PRO A 78 6.94 1.62 -9.45
C PRO A 78 8.38 1.83 -8.97
N VAL A 79 8.87 3.08 -8.98
CA VAL A 79 10.23 3.42 -8.54
C VAL A 79 10.46 3.12 -7.06
N GLY A 80 9.40 3.14 -6.23
CA GLY A 80 9.42 2.81 -4.80
C GLY A 80 9.14 1.33 -4.51
N VAL A 81 9.07 0.45 -5.52
CA VAL A 81 8.86 -0.99 -5.32
C VAL A 81 10.16 -1.75 -5.59
N TRP A 82 10.67 -2.43 -4.57
CA TRP A 82 11.97 -3.08 -4.60
C TRP A 82 11.86 -4.57 -4.36
N THR A 83 12.80 -5.34 -4.91
CA THR A 83 12.93 -6.77 -4.64
C THR A 83 13.86 -7.01 -3.46
N SER A 84 13.44 -7.88 -2.54
CA SER A 84 14.26 -8.33 -1.41
C SER A 84 15.41 -9.26 -1.87
N PRO A 85 16.61 -9.17 -1.25
CA PRO A 85 17.02 -8.21 -0.23
C PRO A 85 17.25 -6.84 -0.85
N ALA A 86 16.62 -5.80 -0.26
CA ALA A 86 16.67 -4.45 -0.78
C ALA A 86 17.63 -3.55 0.03
N ARG A 87 17.96 -2.41 -0.56
CA ARG A 87 18.66 -1.31 0.10
C ARG A 87 17.95 -0.01 -0.24
N SER A 88 17.57 0.76 0.76
CA SER A 88 16.93 2.07 0.55
C SER A 88 17.89 3.11 -0.04
N GLY A 89 19.19 2.98 0.23
CA GLY A 89 20.19 3.93 -0.23
C GLY A 89 19.88 5.34 0.24
N THR A 90 19.78 6.26 -0.70
CA THR A 90 19.46 7.68 -0.45
C THR A 90 17.96 7.98 -0.61
N TRP A 91 17.08 6.98 -0.55
CA TRP A 91 15.64 7.22 -0.63
C TRP A 91 15.18 8.15 0.50
N PRO A 92 14.49 9.24 0.16
CA PRO A 92 14.19 10.27 1.15
C PRO A 92 12.98 9.86 2.01
N PHE A 93 13.23 9.48 3.25
CA PHE A 93 12.19 9.21 4.24
C PHE A 93 12.10 10.32 5.27
N HIS A 94 10.89 10.79 5.56
CA HIS A 94 10.57 11.59 6.74
C HIS A 94 10.25 10.70 7.95
N LEU A 95 9.61 9.56 7.68
CA LEU A 95 9.36 8.48 8.62
C LEU A 95 10.05 7.21 8.13
N ARG A 96 10.18 6.23 9.03
CA ARG A 96 10.63 4.87 8.72
C ARG A 96 9.72 3.88 9.44
N GLY A 97 8.41 4.02 9.23
CA GLY A 97 7.43 3.08 9.74
C GLY A 97 7.51 1.76 8.96
N ILE A 98 7.44 0.64 9.66
CA ILE A 98 7.56 -0.69 9.10
C ILE A 98 6.26 -1.44 9.29
N GLU A 99 5.68 -1.90 8.21
CA GLU A 99 4.58 -2.84 8.20
C GLU A 99 5.01 -4.14 7.53
N ALA A 100 4.65 -5.28 8.12
CA ALA A 100 4.89 -6.59 7.53
C ALA A 100 3.57 -7.17 7.03
N GLU A 101 3.54 -7.55 5.77
CA GLU A 101 2.33 -7.87 5.04
C GLU A 101 2.50 -9.10 4.14
N VAL A 102 1.41 -9.54 3.54
CA VAL A 102 1.39 -10.51 2.45
C VAL A 102 0.94 -9.79 1.18
N ALA A 103 1.75 -9.82 0.15
CA ALA A 103 1.38 -9.34 -1.18
C ALA A 103 0.79 -10.48 -2.01
N LEU A 104 -0.22 -10.15 -2.83
CA LEU A 104 -0.91 -11.06 -3.74
C LEU A 104 -0.69 -10.61 -5.19
N ARG A 105 -0.59 -11.58 -6.12
CA ARG A 105 -0.37 -11.31 -7.55
C ARG A 105 -1.47 -11.88 -8.40
N LEU A 106 -1.97 -11.09 -9.38
CA LEU A 106 -2.98 -11.53 -10.32
C LEU A 106 -2.42 -12.52 -11.35
N ALA A 107 -3.13 -13.62 -11.57
CA ALA A 107 -2.83 -14.63 -12.58
C ALA A 107 -3.19 -14.21 -14.00
N ARG A 108 -4.20 -13.36 -14.16
CA ARG A 108 -4.78 -12.96 -15.44
C ARG A 108 -5.31 -11.52 -15.41
N ASP A 109 -5.65 -11.02 -16.57
CA ASP A 109 -6.26 -9.71 -16.73
C ASP A 109 -7.65 -9.67 -16.11
N VAL A 110 -7.98 -8.50 -15.51
CA VAL A 110 -9.28 -8.22 -14.89
C VAL A 110 -9.76 -6.86 -15.38
N ASP A 111 -10.86 -6.86 -16.10
CA ASP A 111 -11.57 -5.65 -16.53
C ASP A 111 -12.73 -5.30 -15.57
N ALA A 112 -13.39 -4.17 -15.81
CA ALA A 112 -14.50 -3.71 -14.99
C ALA A 112 -15.71 -4.67 -15.01
N ALA A 113 -15.98 -5.33 -16.15
CA ALA A 113 -17.10 -6.25 -16.28
C ALA A 113 -16.88 -7.50 -15.42
N LEU A 114 -15.68 -8.09 -15.48
CA LEU A 114 -15.30 -9.20 -14.62
C LEU A 114 -15.30 -8.77 -13.15
N ALA A 115 -14.66 -7.64 -12.80
CA ALA A 115 -14.55 -7.15 -11.43
C ALA A 115 -15.93 -6.96 -10.76
N ALA A 116 -16.94 -6.53 -11.52
CA ALA A 116 -18.31 -6.33 -11.02
C ALA A 116 -19.00 -7.64 -10.57
N THR A 117 -18.61 -8.79 -11.13
CA THR A 117 -19.23 -10.09 -10.85
C THR A 117 -18.58 -10.84 -9.69
N LEU A 118 -17.42 -10.37 -9.20
CA LEU A 118 -16.62 -11.10 -8.22
C LEU A 118 -17.14 -10.95 -6.79
N ASP A 119 -17.22 -12.07 -6.12
CA ASP A 119 -17.28 -12.21 -4.67
C ASP A 119 -15.90 -12.60 -4.09
N ALA A 120 -15.83 -12.86 -2.77
CA ALA A 120 -14.58 -13.20 -2.12
C ALA A 120 -13.95 -14.50 -2.63
N ASP A 121 -14.76 -15.51 -2.94
CA ASP A 121 -14.27 -16.82 -3.36
C ASP A 121 -13.82 -16.81 -4.82
N SER A 122 -14.61 -16.23 -5.71
CA SER A 122 -14.24 -16.08 -7.13
C SER A 122 -13.05 -15.15 -7.33
N ALA A 123 -12.96 -14.06 -6.58
CA ALA A 123 -11.79 -13.15 -6.65
C ALA A 123 -10.49 -13.86 -6.23
N ARG A 124 -10.54 -14.76 -5.25
CA ARG A 124 -9.37 -15.52 -4.80
C ARG A 124 -8.81 -16.43 -5.90
N THR A 125 -9.65 -16.93 -6.81
CA THR A 125 -9.21 -17.76 -7.95
C THR A 125 -8.38 -17.00 -8.99
N LEU A 126 -8.37 -15.67 -8.91
CA LEU A 126 -7.58 -14.81 -9.79
C LEU A 126 -6.13 -14.63 -9.29
N ILE A 127 -5.78 -15.17 -8.12
CA ILE A 127 -4.45 -15.03 -7.54
C ILE A 127 -3.62 -16.28 -7.84
N ASP A 128 -2.44 -16.10 -8.46
CA ASP A 128 -1.49 -17.18 -8.73
C ASP A 128 -0.39 -17.29 -7.68
N ALA A 129 -0.01 -16.18 -7.08
CA ALA A 129 1.15 -16.15 -6.19
C ALA A 129 0.95 -15.19 -5.01
N MET A 130 1.70 -15.47 -3.95
CA MET A 130 1.86 -14.60 -2.78
C MET A 130 3.32 -14.44 -2.42
N ALA A 131 3.66 -13.34 -1.77
CA ALA A 131 4.99 -13.06 -1.26
C ALA A 131 4.90 -12.33 0.09
N VAL A 132 5.94 -12.42 0.90
CA VAL A 132 6.10 -11.51 2.02
C VAL A 132 6.41 -10.12 1.48
N SER A 133 5.78 -9.10 2.02
CA SER A 133 6.12 -7.72 1.72
C SER A 133 6.40 -6.91 2.99
N ILE A 134 7.27 -5.91 2.84
CA ILE A 134 7.52 -4.88 3.86
C ILE A 134 7.07 -3.56 3.24
N GLU A 135 6.06 -2.92 3.82
CA GLU A 135 5.76 -1.54 3.50
C GLU A 135 6.58 -0.61 4.40
N LEU A 136 7.24 0.34 3.77
CA LEU A 136 7.89 1.45 4.45
C LEU A 136 6.88 2.61 4.46
N VAL A 137 6.32 2.86 5.63
CA VAL A 137 5.35 3.94 5.86
C VAL A 137 6.09 5.25 5.96
N ASP A 138 5.66 6.22 5.17
CA ASP A 138 6.19 7.58 5.15
C ASP A 138 5.08 8.58 4.82
N SER A 139 5.18 9.81 5.30
CA SER A 139 4.16 10.84 5.11
C SER A 139 4.77 12.11 4.55
N ARG A 140 4.03 12.75 3.63
CA ARG A 140 4.33 14.10 3.12
C ARG A 140 3.63 15.18 3.95
N TRP A 141 2.87 14.76 4.97
CA TRP A 141 2.24 15.66 5.91
C TRP A 141 3.09 15.84 7.17
N ARG A 142 3.18 17.08 7.66
CA ARG A 142 3.92 17.42 8.91
C ARG A 142 3.31 16.72 10.13
N GLU A 143 2.00 16.52 10.12
CA GLU A 143 1.27 15.80 11.15
C GLU A 143 1.50 14.29 11.09
N ALA A 144 2.21 13.82 10.07
CA ALA A 144 2.58 12.43 9.89
C ALA A 144 1.36 11.48 9.96
N LEU A 145 1.37 10.52 10.87
CA LEU A 145 0.26 9.56 11.03
C LEU A 145 -0.99 10.15 11.68
N GLU A 146 -0.87 11.34 12.29
CA GLU A 146 -1.99 12.08 12.89
C GLU A 146 -2.70 12.99 11.88
N ALA A 147 -2.23 13.07 10.65
CA ALA A 147 -2.91 13.82 9.60
C ALA A 147 -4.36 13.33 9.40
N PRO A 148 -5.32 14.21 9.03
CA PRO A 148 -6.69 13.85 8.75
C PRO A 148 -6.79 12.64 7.80
N ALA A 149 -7.79 11.77 8.02
CA ALA A 149 -7.89 10.49 7.29
C ALA A 149 -7.92 10.67 5.77
N LEU A 150 -8.63 11.68 5.25
CA LEU A 150 -8.69 11.97 3.82
C LEU A 150 -7.37 12.52 3.28
N CYS A 151 -6.63 13.30 4.08
CA CYS A 151 -5.29 13.74 3.71
C CYS A 151 -4.30 12.57 3.64
N LYS A 152 -4.36 11.62 4.59
CA LYS A 152 -3.57 10.38 4.52
C LYS A 152 -3.94 9.54 3.30
N LEU A 153 -5.24 9.40 3.00
CA LEU A 153 -5.70 8.70 1.80
C LEU A 153 -5.18 9.37 0.53
N ALA A 154 -5.25 10.70 0.45
CA ALA A 154 -4.71 11.48 -0.68
C ALA A 154 -3.21 11.27 -0.88
N ASP A 155 -2.45 11.04 0.22
CA ASP A 155 -1.02 10.73 0.21
C ASP A 155 -0.75 9.22 0.18
N LEU A 156 -1.50 8.46 -0.63
CA LEU A 156 -1.38 7.02 -0.84
C LEU A 156 -1.43 6.21 0.48
N GLN A 157 -2.23 6.63 1.46
CA GLN A 157 -2.26 6.03 2.80
C GLN A 157 -0.89 6.01 3.46
N SER A 158 -0.18 7.14 3.39
CA SER A 158 1.17 7.31 3.96
C SER A 158 2.19 6.31 3.40
N HIS A 159 2.12 6.02 2.10
CA HIS A 159 3.06 5.12 1.46
C HIS A 159 4.41 5.79 1.17
N GLY A 160 5.51 5.12 1.55
CA GLY A 160 6.89 5.51 1.24
C GLY A 160 7.52 4.59 0.20
N ALA A 161 7.61 3.29 0.48
CA ALA A 161 8.14 2.27 -0.44
C ALA A 161 7.57 0.88 -0.11
N LEU A 162 7.73 -0.07 -1.02
CA LEU A 162 7.33 -1.46 -0.85
C LEU A 162 8.49 -2.39 -1.20
N VAL A 163 8.79 -3.35 -0.34
CA VAL A 163 9.77 -4.40 -0.60
C VAL A 163 9.03 -5.72 -0.76
N LEU A 164 9.30 -6.42 -1.85
CA LEU A 164 8.69 -7.72 -2.16
C LEU A 164 9.72 -8.84 -1.99
N GLY A 165 9.37 -9.85 -1.21
CA GLY A 165 10.11 -11.10 -1.10
C GLY A 165 9.90 -12.01 -2.30
N ASP A 166 10.43 -13.23 -2.20
CA ASP A 166 10.27 -14.23 -3.24
C ASP A 166 8.82 -14.67 -3.38
N TRP A 167 8.39 -14.82 -4.62
CA TRP A 167 7.04 -15.30 -4.95
C TRP A 167 6.93 -16.82 -4.81
N ARG A 168 5.80 -17.25 -4.25
CA ARG A 168 5.41 -18.66 -4.23
C ARG A 168 3.96 -18.81 -4.66
N ALA A 169 3.57 -20.00 -5.07
CA ALA A 169 2.19 -20.28 -5.42
C ALA A 169 1.23 -19.88 -4.28
N PHE A 170 0.11 -19.25 -4.64
CA PHE A 170 -0.93 -18.94 -3.66
C PHE A 170 -1.62 -20.22 -3.20
N GLU A 171 -1.68 -20.41 -1.90
CA GLU A 171 -2.35 -21.54 -1.26
C GLU A 171 -3.34 -21.05 -0.22
N ALA A 172 -4.54 -21.61 -0.23
CA ALA A 172 -5.50 -21.40 0.85
C ALA A 172 -4.94 -21.96 2.17
N ARG A 173 -5.05 -21.20 3.25
CA ARG A 173 -4.53 -21.56 4.57
C ARG A 173 -5.37 -20.99 5.67
N ASP A 174 -5.19 -21.51 6.89
CA ASP A 174 -5.75 -20.89 8.09
C ASP A 174 -4.93 -19.64 8.46
N TRP A 175 -5.40 -18.50 8.03
CA TRP A 175 -4.76 -17.21 8.32
C TRP A 175 -4.78 -16.86 9.82
N ARG A 176 -5.68 -17.45 10.62
CA ARG A 176 -5.69 -17.27 12.07
C ARG A 176 -4.51 -18.01 12.74
N ALA A 177 -4.03 -19.06 12.11
CA ALA A 177 -2.86 -19.81 12.55
C ALA A 177 -1.54 -19.26 11.99
N GLN A 178 -1.58 -18.39 10.98
CA GLN A 178 -0.39 -17.81 10.38
C GLN A 178 0.35 -16.92 11.38
N SER A 179 1.63 -17.18 11.59
CA SER A 179 2.54 -16.32 12.35
C SER A 179 3.33 -15.39 11.45
N CYS A 180 3.75 -14.27 12.04
CA CYS A 180 4.62 -13.26 11.44
C CYS A 180 5.68 -12.88 12.46
N ARG A 181 6.93 -12.73 12.02
CA ARG A 181 8.05 -12.27 12.84
C ARG A 181 8.76 -11.13 12.13
N VAL A 182 8.93 -10.02 12.84
CA VAL A 182 9.66 -8.84 12.35
C VAL A 182 10.83 -8.55 13.27
N ARG A 183 12.00 -8.29 12.68
CA ARG A 183 13.19 -7.82 13.38
C ARG A 183 13.65 -6.50 12.76
N ILE A 184 14.01 -5.55 13.59
CA ILE A 184 14.50 -4.22 13.19
C ILE A 184 15.81 -3.96 13.93
N GLY A 185 16.93 -3.92 13.21
CA GLY A 185 18.25 -3.69 13.76
C GLY A 185 18.55 -4.63 14.95
N ALA A 186 18.95 -4.04 16.06
CA ALA A 186 19.24 -4.77 17.31
C ALA A 186 18.02 -4.89 18.25
N GLN A 187 16.83 -4.43 17.86
CA GLN A 187 15.65 -4.48 18.69
C GLN A 187 15.16 -5.93 18.88
N ALA A 188 14.41 -6.18 19.96
CA ALA A 188 13.75 -7.45 20.15
C ALA A 188 12.77 -7.74 19.02
N ALA A 189 12.75 -8.97 18.53
CA ALA A 189 11.83 -9.35 17.48
C ALA A 189 10.37 -9.22 17.94
N VAL A 190 9.51 -8.69 17.04
CA VAL A 190 8.06 -8.64 17.24
C VAL A 190 7.46 -9.86 16.56
N GLU A 191 6.74 -10.69 17.34
CA GLU A 191 6.02 -11.85 16.83
C GLU A 191 4.52 -11.67 17.00
N ARG A 192 3.76 -12.06 15.98
CA ARG A 192 2.30 -12.01 15.96
C ARG A 192 1.75 -13.27 15.31
N ARG A 193 0.48 -13.58 15.61
CA ARG A 193 -0.22 -14.73 15.03
C ARG A 193 -1.68 -14.37 14.79
N GLY A 194 -2.15 -14.54 13.55
CA GLY A 194 -3.55 -14.31 13.18
C GLY A 194 -4.02 -12.86 13.33
N THR A 195 -3.11 -11.89 13.25
CA THR A 195 -3.37 -10.48 13.57
C THR A 195 -3.72 -9.60 12.37
N HIS A 196 -3.87 -10.19 11.18
CA HIS A 196 -4.31 -9.41 10.01
C HIS A 196 -5.70 -8.81 10.27
N SER A 197 -5.85 -7.49 10.07
CA SER A 197 -7.07 -6.76 10.42
C SER A 197 -8.35 -7.31 9.76
N LEU A 198 -8.23 -7.81 8.53
CA LEU A 198 -9.32 -8.41 7.78
C LEU A 198 -9.44 -9.94 8.02
N GLY A 199 -8.54 -10.54 8.82
CA GLY A 199 -8.48 -11.98 9.10
C GLY A 199 -8.11 -12.85 7.90
N ASP A 200 -8.05 -12.30 6.70
CA ASP A 200 -7.67 -12.94 5.44
C ASP A 200 -7.13 -11.87 4.47
N PRO A 201 -5.88 -11.98 4.01
CA PRO A 201 -5.32 -11.06 3.02
C PRO A 201 -6.14 -10.92 1.74
N ALA A 202 -6.83 -11.98 1.32
CA ALA A 202 -7.65 -11.98 0.09
C ALA A 202 -9.04 -11.34 0.26
N PHE A 203 -9.46 -11.01 1.50
CA PHE A 203 -10.80 -10.45 1.76
C PHE A 203 -11.08 -9.16 0.99
N MET A 204 -10.07 -8.32 0.81
CA MET A 204 -10.22 -7.01 0.15
C MET A 204 -10.31 -7.11 -1.38
N LEU A 205 -10.00 -8.25 -1.99
CA LEU A 205 -9.85 -8.40 -3.46
C LEU A 205 -11.05 -7.88 -4.26
N PRO A 206 -12.32 -8.23 -3.96
CA PRO A 206 -13.45 -7.74 -4.75
C PRO A 206 -13.59 -6.21 -4.74
N ALA A 207 -13.35 -5.59 -3.58
CA ALA A 207 -13.44 -4.14 -3.43
C ALA A 207 -12.29 -3.43 -4.18
N TRP A 208 -11.06 -3.94 -4.03
CA TRP A 208 -9.90 -3.42 -4.73
C TRP A 208 -10.04 -3.55 -6.26
N LEU A 209 -10.45 -4.72 -6.77
CA LEU A 209 -10.61 -4.95 -8.21
C LEU A 209 -11.65 -3.99 -8.82
N ARG A 210 -12.81 -3.82 -8.17
CA ARG A 210 -13.82 -2.84 -8.59
C ARG A 210 -13.29 -1.41 -8.57
N HIS A 211 -12.55 -1.05 -7.51
CA HIS A 211 -11.95 0.29 -7.42
C HIS A 211 -10.93 0.52 -8.53
N ALA A 212 -10.01 -0.41 -8.72
CA ALA A 212 -8.90 -0.24 -9.65
C ALA A 212 -9.32 -0.27 -11.13
N THR A 213 -10.50 -0.85 -11.43
CA THR A 213 -11.08 -0.89 -12.79
C THR A 213 -12.20 0.13 -13.02
N ARG A 214 -12.54 0.97 -12.04
CA ARG A 214 -13.73 1.87 -12.04
C ARG A 214 -13.81 2.85 -13.20
N GLN A 215 -12.65 3.20 -13.80
CA GLN A 215 -12.57 4.12 -14.94
C GLN A 215 -12.36 3.39 -16.27
N GLY A 216 -12.75 2.11 -16.35
CA GLY A 216 -12.59 1.29 -17.56
C GLY A 216 -11.17 0.76 -17.76
N ALA A 217 -10.29 0.91 -16.77
CA ALA A 217 -8.96 0.31 -16.81
C ALA A 217 -9.04 -1.22 -16.73
N THR A 218 -8.09 -1.91 -17.36
CA THR A 218 -7.87 -3.34 -17.20
C THR A 218 -6.61 -3.54 -16.37
N LEU A 219 -6.73 -4.22 -15.22
CA LEU A 219 -5.58 -4.71 -14.49
C LEU A 219 -5.01 -5.91 -15.22
N VAL A 220 -3.73 -5.87 -15.54
CA VAL A 220 -3.08 -6.93 -16.31
C VAL A 220 -2.50 -8.02 -15.39
N ALA A 221 -2.35 -9.22 -15.91
CA ALA A 221 -1.68 -10.33 -15.23
C ALA A 221 -0.34 -9.88 -14.64
N GLY A 222 0.00 -10.38 -13.44
CA GLY A 222 1.18 -9.97 -12.69
C GLY A 222 1.01 -8.64 -11.92
N THR A 223 -0.16 -7.98 -11.94
CA THR A 223 -0.45 -6.86 -11.04
C THR A 223 -0.45 -7.34 -9.59
N VAL A 224 0.17 -6.57 -8.71
CA VAL A 224 0.42 -6.89 -7.31
C VAL A 224 -0.39 -5.98 -6.39
N VAL A 225 -0.92 -6.53 -5.30
CA VAL A 225 -1.52 -5.76 -4.21
C VAL A 225 -0.98 -6.24 -2.86
N THR A 226 -0.48 -5.32 -2.02
CA THR A 226 -0.17 -5.58 -0.61
C THR A 226 -1.42 -5.34 0.24
N THR A 227 -1.59 -6.09 1.36
CA THR A 227 -2.94 -6.37 1.89
C THR A 227 -3.19 -5.91 3.32
N GLY A 228 -2.24 -5.22 3.92
CA GLY A 228 -2.35 -4.70 5.29
C GLY A 228 -1.50 -5.46 6.31
N THR A 229 -1.12 -4.72 7.33
CA THR A 229 -0.11 -5.13 8.30
C THR A 229 -0.57 -6.23 9.25
N TRP A 230 0.41 -7.06 9.67
CA TRP A 230 0.25 -8.07 10.74
C TRP A 230 0.81 -7.60 12.08
N VAL A 231 1.58 -6.52 12.10
CA VAL A 231 2.32 -6.07 13.29
C VAL A 231 1.98 -4.64 13.71
N GLY A 232 1.08 -3.98 12.98
CA GLY A 232 0.92 -2.53 13.07
C GLY A 232 2.11 -1.80 12.46
N ILE A 233 2.29 -0.53 12.77
CA ILE A 233 3.42 0.26 12.32
C ILE A 233 4.51 0.21 13.39
N LEU A 234 5.64 -0.44 13.08
CA LEU A 234 6.84 -0.45 13.91
C LEU A 234 7.78 0.67 13.47
N GLN A 235 8.64 1.14 14.36
CA GLN A 235 9.57 2.23 14.05
C GLN A 235 10.97 1.67 13.80
N ALA A 236 11.58 2.06 12.66
CA ALA A 236 12.97 1.81 12.34
C ALA A 236 13.77 3.12 12.28
N ALA A 237 15.08 3.01 12.35
CA ALA A 237 16.02 4.09 12.20
C ALA A 237 16.85 3.92 10.90
N GLU A 238 17.51 4.97 10.48
CA GLU A 238 18.51 4.90 9.42
C GLU A 238 19.65 3.95 9.83
N GLY A 239 20.06 3.09 8.90
CA GLY A 239 21.07 2.06 9.16
C GLY A 239 20.50 0.74 9.71
N ASP A 240 19.21 0.65 10.07
CA ASP A 240 18.63 -0.60 10.52
C ASP A 240 18.45 -1.59 9.34
N LEU A 241 18.78 -2.86 9.60
CA LEU A 241 18.33 -3.98 8.78
C LEU A 241 16.95 -4.43 9.28
N VAL A 242 15.95 -4.35 8.42
CA VAL A 242 14.61 -4.84 8.69
C VAL A 242 14.41 -6.19 8.02
N THR A 243 13.89 -7.17 8.75
CA THR A 243 13.48 -8.47 8.20
C THR A 243 12.07 -8.82 8.63
N ALA A 244 11.24 -9.30 7.70
CA ALA A 244 9.93 -9.84 7.97
C ALA A 244 9.88 -11.30 7.48
N GLU A 245 9.37 -12.20 8.32
CA GLU A 245 9.27 -13.64 8.04
C GLU A 245 7.83 -14.10 8.32
N PHE A 246 7.27 -14.84 7.38
CA PHE A 246 6.01 -15.55 7.51
C PHE A 246 6.25 -17.03 7.23
N PRO A 247 6.32 -17.88 8.25
CA PRO A 247 6.55 -19.31 8.09
C PRO A 247 5.58 -19.93 7.07
N GLY A 248 6.15 -20.70 6.12
CA GLY A 248 5.38 -21.28 5.04
C GLY A 248 5.00 -20.32 3.90
N ILE A 249 5.38 -19.02 3.96
CA ILE A 249 5.28 -18.07 2.83
C ILE A 249 6.67 -17.63 2.37
N GLY A 250 7.52 -17.17 3.28
CA GLY A 250 8.85 -16.69 2.93
C GLY A 250 9.32 -15.58 3.85
N GLN A 251 10.22 -14.76 3.32
CA GLN A 251 10.78 -13.62 4.01
C GLN A 251 11.03 -12.46 3.05
N ALA A 252 11.14 -11.26 3.62
CA ALA A 252 11.63 -10.07 2.94
C ALA A 252 12.59 -9.31 3.85
N SER A 253 13.52 -8.55 3.27
CA SER A 253 14.45 -7.72 4.03
C SER A 253 14.81 -6.45 3.29
N VAL A 254 15.10 -5.40 4.07
CA VAL A 254 15.59 -4.11 3.56
C VAL A 254 16.60 -3.52 4.53
N GLN A 255 17.70 -3.01 3.98
CA GLN A 255 18.66 -2.17 4.69
C GLN A 255 18.25 -0.71 4.50
N LEU A 256 17.96 0.00 5.60
CA LEU A 256 17.60 1.42 5.63
C LEU A 256 18.81 2.34 5.71
#